data_aaeb4bbd321c3f75432ff30ba9d7c3be
#
_entry.id   aaeb4bbd321c3f75432ff30ba9d7c3be
#
_cell.length_a   1.000
_cell.length_b   1.000
_cell.length_c   1.000
_cell.angle_alpha   90.00
_cell.angle_beta   90.00
_cell.angle_gamma   90.00
#
_symmetry.space_group_name_H-M   'P 1'
#
loop_
_entity.id
_entity.type
_entity.pdbx_description
1 polymer ?
#
loop_
_entity_poly.entity_id
_entity_poly.type
_entity_poly.pdbx_seq_one_letter_code
_entity_poly.pdbx_strand_id
1 'polypeptide(L)'
;MLPLLLPRGYLSYSQMTCWESNKARFRREYFEGGRKLNTKYLAFGKGVAKMIEDGTYKEILPDLEILGTPEYKILTKVQGVPVLSYIDDFSKPLHAFQEFKTGKIAWTKARVQKHEQLPFYATALKWQTGIMPQWCNLLWFETSEDVIDESDFWAMVEKKLALTGRIVPFRREFDPREIERMEKKIVRIAHEISNAYRAFICEI
;
A
#
# COMPACT_ATOMS: atom_id res chain seq x y z
N MET A 1 -1.97 14.83 -27.84
CA MET A 1 -1.30 14.58 -26.53
C MET A 1 -0.48 13.30 -26.69
N LEU A 2 0.81 13.30 -26.32
CA LEU A 2 1.64 12.09 -26.38
C LEU A 2 1.11 11.03 -25.42
N PRO A 3 1.16 9.72 -25.76
CA PRO A 3 0.70 8.66 -24.89
C PRO A 3 1.52 8.64 -23.58
N LEU A 4 0.86 8.30 -22.46
CA LEU A 4 1.51 8.24 -21.16
C LEU A 4 2.61 7.14 -21.17
N LEU A 5 3.82 7.48 -20.74
CA LEU A 5 4.96 6.57 -20.67
C LEU A 5 5.44 6.46 -19.22
N LEU A 6 5.09 5.37 -18.56
CA LEU A 6 5.51 5.09 -17.19
C LEU A 6 6.62 4.02 -17.17
N PRO A 7 7.65 4.13 -16.31
CA PRO A 7 8.82 3.23 -16.30
C PRO A 7 8.46 1.74 -16.13
N ARG A 8 7.36 1.45 -15.45
CA ARG A 8 6.84 0.09 -15.22
C ARG A 8 5.53 -0.19 -15.95
N GLY A 9 5.09 0.71 -16.82
CA GLY A 9 3.79 0.62 -17.47
C GLY A 9 2.58 0.93 -16.58
N TYR A 10 2.81 1.20 -15.29
CA TYR A 10 1.76 1.56 -14.31
C TYR A 10 2.28 2.50 -13.22
N LEU A 11 1.36 3.14 -12.51
CA LEU A 11 1.60 3.89 -11.29
C LEU A 11 1.12 3.08 -10.07
N SER A 12 1.94 3.00 -9.02
CA SER A 12 1.54 2.46 -7.71
C SER A 12 1.66 3.54 -6.63
N TYR A 13 1.04 3.31 -5.47
CA TYR A 13 1.16 4.24 -4.34
C TYR A 13 2.62 4.48 -3.94
N SER A 14 3.44 3.42 -3.88
CA SER A 14 4.86 3.56 -3.54
C SER A 14 5.66 4.35 -4.58
N GLN A 15 5.31 4.28 -5.87
CA GLN A 15 5.91 5.13 -6.89
C GLN A 15 5.49 6.60 -6.72
N MET A 16 4.19 6.84 -6.49
CA MET A 16 3.65 8.17 -6.28
C MET A 16 4.32 8.87 -5.10
N THR A 17 4.40 8.21 -3.94
CA THR A 17 5.04 8.78 -2.74
C THR A 17 6.54 8.94 -2.89
N CYS A 18 7.23 8.02 -3.58
CA CYS A 18 8.67 8.16 -3.87
C CYS A 18 8.93 9.37 -4.77
N TRP A 19 8.10 9.57 -5.81
CA TRP A 19 8.20 10.74 -6.70
C TRP A 19 8.03 12.07 -5.96
N GLU A 20 7.03 12.17 -5.08
CA GLU A 20 6.77 13.38 -4.31
C GLU A 20 7.84 13.66 -3.26
N SER A 21 8.33 12.63 -2.59
CA SER A 21 9.27 12.79 -1.48
C SER A 21 10.73 12.92 -1.91
N ASN A 22 11.14 12.20 -2.99
CA ASN A 22 12.54 12.15 -3.41
C ASN A 22 12.68 11.74 -4.89
N LYS A 23 12.68 12.72 -5.78
CA LYS A 23 12.81 12.50 -7.23
C LYS A 23 14.14 11.85 -7.63
N ALA A 24 15.24 12.13 -6.93
CA ALA A 24 16.54 11.51 -7.21
C ALA A 24 16.52 10.01 -6.88
N ARG A 25 15.92 9.64 -5.73
CA ARG A 25 15.68 8.23 -5.39
C ARG A 25 14.77 7.56 -6.41
N PHE A 26 13.69 8.23 -6.83
CA PHE A 26 12.78 7.71 -7.84
C PHE A 26 13.52 7.42 -9.16
N ARG A 27 14.33 8.36 -9.66
CA ARG A 27 15.17 8.18 -10.87
C ARG A 27 16.03 6.94 -10.75
N ARG A 28 16.80 6.81 -9.67
CA ARG A 28 17.66 5.65 -9.43
C ARG A 28 16.89 4.32 -9.41
N GLU A 29 15.74 4.25 -8.69
CA GLU A 29 15.01 2.99 -8.47
C GLU A 29 14.14 2.59 -9.67
N TYR A 30 13.65 3.55 -10.45
CA TYR A 30 12.64 3.28 -11.49
C TYR A 30 13.10 3.60 -12.91
N PHE A 31 14.03 4.54 -13.12
CA PHE A 31 14.56 4.84 -14.45
C PHE A 31 15.84 4.05 -14.73
N GLU A 32 16.74 3.99 -13.75
CA GLU A 32 18.07 3.39 -13.89
C GLU A 32 18.11 1.90 -13.46
N GLY A 33 16.98 1.35 -13.00
CA GLY A 33 16.91 -0.05 -12.59
C GLY A 33 17.62 -0.39 -11.27
N GLY A 34 17.92 0.62 -10.46
CA GLY A 34 18.57 0.46 -9.16
C GLY A 34 17.73 -0.39 -8.19
N ARG A 35 18.38 -1.13 -7.30
CA ARG A 35 17.69 -1.95 -6.31
C ARG A 35 16.95 -1.05 -5.29
N LYS A 36 15.70 -1.39 -5.00
CA LYS A 36 14.99 -0.82 -3.85
C LYS A 36 15.68 -1.25 -2.57
N LEU A 37 15.83 -0.31 -1.63
CA LEU A 37 16.25 -0.67 -0.28
C LEU A 37 15.15 -1.53 0.36
N ASN A 38 15.50 -2.77 0.67
CA ASN A 38 14.66 -3.62 1.50
C ASN A 38 15.06 -3.36 2.96
N THR A 39 14.15 -2.76 3.74
CA THR A 39 14.41 -2.53 5.16
C THR A 39 13.86 -3.70 5.96
N LYS A 40 14.45 -3.97 7.14
CA LYS A 40 13.96 -4.99 8.07
C LYS A 40 12.45 -4.84 8.37
N TYR A 41 11.95 -3.62 8.48
CA TYR A 41 10.52 -3.34 8.71
C TYR A 41 9.65 -3.73 7.52
N LEU A 42 10.14 -3.50 6.30
CA LEU A 42 9.43 -3.89 5.09
C LEU A 42 9.39 -5.42 4.92
N ALA A 43 10.51 -6.09 5.22
CA ALA A 43 10.59 -7.55 5.19
C ALA A 43 9.66 -8.17 6.23
N PHE A 44 9.64 -7.64 7.46
CA PHE A 44 8.73 -8.08 8.51
C PHE A 44 7.26 -7.90 8.12
N GLY A 45 6.88 -6.72 7.60
CA GLY A 45 5.51 -6.48 7.12
C GLY A 45 5.08 -7.45 6.02
N LYS A 46 5.99 -7.77 5.06
CA LYS A 46 5.72 -8.79 4.04
C LYS A 46 5.55 -10.18 4.62
N GLY A 47 6.35 -10.54 5.63
CA GLY A 47 6.21 -11.81 6.32
C GLY A 47 4.85 -11.94 7.01
N VAL A 48 4.38 -10.86 7.67
CA VAL A 48 3.03 -10.84 8.27
C VAL A 48 1.95 -10.97 7.20
N ALA A 49 2.05 -10.24 6.08
CA ALA A 49 1.12 -10.36 4.97
C ALA A 49 1.08 -11.79 4.42
N LYS A 50 2.26 -12.42 4.23
CA LYS A 50 2.36 -13.81 3.76
C LYS A 50 1.73 -14.81 4.74
N MET A 51 1.97 -14.64 6.03
CA MET A 51 1.34 -15.45 7.09
C MET A 51 -0.19 -15.35 7.05
N ILE A 52 -0.73 -14.16 6.76
CA ILE A 52 -2.17 -13.94 6.62
C ILE A 52 -2.69 -14.61 5.34
N GLU A 53 -2.01 -14.43 4.22
CA GLU A 53 -2.35 -15.06 2.94
C GLU A 53 -2.38 -16.60 3.04
N ASP A 54 -1.40 -17.19 3.73
CA ASP A 54 -1.29 -18.64 3.94
C ASP A 54 -2.26 -19.19 5.00
N GLY A 55 -2.96 -18.32 5.74
CA GLY A 55 -3.89 -18.70 6.80
C GLY A 55 -3.24 -19.17 8.11
N THR A 56 -1.92 -19.02 8.24
CA THR A 56 -1.15 -19.45 9.43
C THR A 56 -1.17 -18.42 10.58
N TYR A 57 -1.83 -17.29 10.39
CA TYR A 57 -1.88 -16.18 11.35
C TYR A 57 -2.68 -16.47 12.63
N LYS A 58 -3.59 -17.45 12.62
CA LYS A 58 -4.59 -17.67 13.68
C LYS A 58 -3.99 -17.95 15.06
N GLU A 59 -2.82 -18.56 15.10
CA GLU A 59 -2.14 -18.85 16.36
C GLU A 59 -1.54 -17.59 17.03
N ILE A 60 -1.21 -16.57 16.21
CA ILE A 60 -0.53 -15.35 16.65
C ILE A 60 -1.49 -14.17 16.74
N LEU A 61 -2.42 -14.11 15.82
CA LEU A 61 -3.46 -13.08 15.70
C LEU A 61 -4.85 -13.71 15.71
N PRO A 62 -5.26 -14.35 16.83
CA PRO A 62 -6.52 -15.10 16.91
C PRO A 62 -7.75 -14.21 16.69
N ASP A 63 -7.66 -12.92 17.04
CA ASP A 63 -8.75 -11.95 16.91
C ASP A 63 -8.76 -11.25 15.54
N LEU A 64 -7.88 -11.65 14.60
CA LEU A 64 -7.89 -11.09 13.26
C LEU A 64 -9.04 -11.68 12.44
N GLU A 65 -9.96 -10.81 12.05
CA GLU A 65 -11.03 -11.13 11.10
C GLU A 65 -10.64 -10.68 9.70
N ILE A 66 -10.60 -11.63 8.76
CA ILE A 66 -10.42 -11.36 7.33
C ILE A 66 -11.80 -11.11 6.72
N LEU A 67 -12.00 -9.94 6.11
CA LEU A 67 -13.29 -9.54 5.54
C LEU A 67 -13.58 -10.23 4.21
N GLY A 68 -12.55 -10.58 3.46
CA GLY A 68 -12.74 -11.11 2.12
C GLY A 68 -11.52 -11.80 1.51
N THR A 69 -10.89 -11.17 0.55
CA THR A 69 -9.76 -11.74 -0.20
C THR A 69 -8.45 -11.06 0.20
N PRO A 70 -7.52 -11.78 0.87
CA PRO A 70 -6.19 -11.25 1.16
C PRO A 70 -5.39 -10.93 -0.13
N GLU A 71 -4.48 -9.96 -0.03
CA GLU A 71 -3.58 -9.54 -1.14
C GLU A 71 -4.35 -9.27 -2.45
N TYR A 72 -5.52 -8.62 -2.32
CA TYR A 72 -6.39 -8.36 -3.47
C TYR A 72 -5.74 -7.44 -4.48
N LYS A 73 -5.47 -7.97 -5.68
CA LYS A 73 -4.85 -7.23 -6.78
C LYS A 73 -5.84 -6.31 -7.49
N ILE A 74 -5.47 -5.04 -7.59
CA ILE A 74 -6.15 -4.04 -8.41
C ILE A 74 -5.28 -3.74 -9.63
N LEU A 75 -5.86 -3.90 -10.82
CA LEU A 75 -5.26 -3.48 -12.08
C LEU A 75 -6.32 -2.74 -12.89
N THR A 76 -6.22 -1.42 -12.91
CA THR A 76 -7.24 -0.55 -13.50
C THR A 76 -6.64 0.67 -14.19
N LYS A 77 -7.48 1.52 -14.78
CA LYS A 77 -7.07 2.82 -15.33
C LYS A 77 -7.86 3.94 -14.65
N VAL A 78 -7.18 4.79 -13.89
CA VAL A 78 -7.77 5.99 -13.30
C VAL A 78 -7.63 7.14 -14.28
N GLN A 79 -8.72 7.59 -14.90
CA GLN A 79 -8.72 8.62 -15.96
C GLN A 79 -7.65 8.36 -17.04
N GLY A 80 -7.51 7.10 -17.48
CA GLY A 80 -6.54 6.68 -18.48
C GLY A 80 -5.15 6.33 -17.94
N VAL A 81 -4.82 6.64 -16.69
CA VAL A 81 -3.55 6.26 -16.03
C VAL A 81 -3.61 4.82 -15.58
N PRO A 82 -2.74 3.90 -16.08
CA PRO A 82 -2.66 2.55 -15.57
C PRO A 82 -2.21 2.55 -14.09
N VAL A 83 -2.97 1.88 -13.23
CA VAL A 83 -2.70 1.77 -11.78
C VAL A 83 -2.64 0.32 -11.39
N LEU A 84 -1.59 -0.04 -10.65
CA LEU A 84 -1.42 -1.35 -10.00
C LEU A 84 -1.29 -1.18 -8.50
N SER A 85 -2.11 -1.91 -7.74
CA SER A 85 -2.06 -1.96 -6.28
C SER A 85 -2.39 -3.35 -5.77
N TYR A 86 -1.96 -3.61 -4.54
CA TYR A 86 -2.40 -4.75 -3.75
C TYR A 86 -2.98 -4.21 -2.45
N ILE A 87 -4.15 -4.66 -2.11
CA ILE A 87 -4.84 -4.33 -0.86
C ILE A 87 -4.74 -5.54 0.05
N ASP A 88 -4.37 -5.32 1.31
CA ASP A 88 -4.10 -6.40 2.25
C ASP A 88 -5.30 -7.33 2.45
N ASP A 89 -6.53 -6.79 2.46
CA ASP A 89 -7.77 -7.57 2.46
C ASP A 89 -8.94 -6.78 1.86
N PHE A 90 -9.68 -7.35 0.93
CA PHE A 90 -10.84 -6.72 0.28
C PHE A 90 -12.10 -7.58 0.32
N SER A 91 -13.16 -7.01 0.86
CA SER A 91 -14.50 -7.60 0.84
C SER A 91 -15.33 -7.05 -0.32
N LYS A 92 -15.54 -7.87 -1.32
CA LYS A 92 -16.39 -7.52 -2.47
C LYS A 92 -17.85 -7.28 -2.06
N PRO A 93 -18.49 -8.11 -1.21
CA PRO A 93 -19.87 -7.86 -0.77
C PRO A 93 -20.03 -6.56 0.03
N LEU A 94 -19.07 -6.21 0.87
CA LEU A 94 -19.14 -5.01 1.71
C LEU A 94 -18.64 -3.76 1.00
N HIS A 95 -17.99 -3.90 -0.18
CA HIS A 95 -17.26 -2.83 -0.85
C HIS A 95 -16.35 -2.05 0.12
N ALA A 96 -15.62 -2.80 0.96
CA ALA A 96 -14.77 -2.29 2.01
C ALA A 96 -13.46 -3.07 2.05
N PHE A 97 -12.42 -2.46 2.59
CA PHE A 97 -11.12 -3.10 2.65
C PHE A 97 -10.42 -2.87 3.99
N GLN A 98 -9.40 -3.68 4.23
CA GLN A 98 -8.50 -3.52 5.36
C GLN A 98 -7.08 -3.26 4.85
N GLU A 99 -6.36 -2.44 5.59
CA GLU A 99 -4.94 -2.17 5.43
C GLU A 99 -4.21 -2.56 6.72
N PHE A 100 -3.18 -3.38 6.60
CA PHE A 100 -2.43 -3.90 7.75
C PHE A 100 -1.16 -3.08 7.98
N LYS A 101 -0.92 -2.69 9.21
CA LYS A 101 0.28 -1.96 9.61
C LYS A 101 0.86 -2.57 10.88
N THR A 102 2.11 -2.99 10.80
CA THR A 102 2.87 -3.47 11.94
C THR A 102 3.71 -2.35 12.55
N GLY A 103 3.93 -2.38 13.84
CA GLY A 103 4.83 -1.43 14.48
C GLY A 103 4.69 -1.31 15.98
N LYS A 104 5.72 -0.78 16.62
CA LYS A 104 5.77 -0.52 18.08
C LYS A 104 5.01 0.75 18.45
N ILE A 105 5.01 1.74 17.56
CA ILE A 105 4.33 3.03 17.80
C ILE A 105 2.90 2.95 17.28
N ALA A 106 1.95 3.11 18.19
CA ALA A 106 0.53 3.07 17.86
C ALA A 106 0.13 4.10 16.80
N TRP A 107 -0.75 3.67 15.92
CA TRP A 107 -1.44 4.61 15.06
C TRP A 107 -2.46 5.43 15.86
N THR A 108 -2.78 6.60 15.35
CA THR A 108 -3.82 7.48 15.90
C THR A 108 -4.88 7.77 14.83
N LYS A 109 -6.10 8.10 15.24
CA LYS A 109 -7.15 8.51 14.31
C LYS A 109 -6.69 9.65 13.37
N ALA A 110 -5.97 10.63 13.91
CA ALA A 110 -5.44 11.76 13.12
C ALA A 110 -4.41 11.30 12.06
N ARG A 111 -3.55 10.33 12.40
CA ARG A 111 -2.58 9.76 11.46
C ARG A 111 -3.27 8.96 10.37
N VAL A 112 -4.30 8.18 10.73
CA VAL A 112 -5.09 7.41 9.76
C VAL A 112 -5.82 8.32 8.78
N GLN A 113 -6.42 9.44 9.26
CA GLN A 113 -7.09 10.40 8.40
C GLN A 113 -6.15 11.07 7.37
N LYS A 114 -4.86 11.21 7.69
CA LYS A 114 -3.84 11.78 6.80
C LYS A 114 -3.14 10.75 5.93
N HIS A 115 -3.45 9.47 6.08
CA HIS A 115 -2.76 8.39 5.37
C HIS A 115 -3.26 8.25 3.93
N GLU A 116 -2.56 8.84 2.99
CA GLU A 116 -2.96 8.93 1.57
C GLU A 116 -3.03 7.60 0.82
N GLN A 117 -2.45 6.52 1.34
CA GLN A 117 -2.57 5.18 0.77
C GLN A 117 -4.03 4.72 0.73
N LEU A 118 -4.80 5.05 1.76
CA LEU A 118 -6.19 4.63 1.87
C LEU A 118 -7.09 5.26 0.78
N PRO A 119 -7.10 6.60 0.55
CA PRO A 119 -7.84 7.17 -0.57
C PRO A 119 -7.28 6.77 -1.94
N PHE A 120 -5.97 6.47 -2.07
CA PHE A 120 -5.42 5.92 -3.31
C PHE A 120 -6.05 4.55 -3.63
N TYR A 121 -6.15 3.66 -2.65
CA TYR A 121 -6.79 2.35 -2.82
C TYR A 121 -8.29 2.47 -3.09
N ALA A 122 -8.99 3.32 -2.35
CA ALA A 122 -10.40 3.58 -2.58
C ALA A 122 -10.68 4.11 -3.98
N THR A 123 -9.80 5.00 -4.48
CA THR A 123 -9.87 5.51 -5.86
C THR A 123 -9.67 4.39 -6.88
N ALA A 124 -8.64 3.58 -6.71
CA ALA A 124 -8.35 2.47 -7.62
C ALA A 124 -9.48 1.42 -7.63
N LEU A 125 -10.05 1.08 -6.46
CA LEU A 125 -11.21 0.20 -6.34
C LEU A 125 -12.45 0.77 -7.04
N LYS A 126 -12.75 2.05 -6.85
CA LYS A 126 -13.85 2.73 -7.56
C LYS A 126 -13.73 2.57 -9.06
N TRP A 127 -12.54 2.76 -9.62
CA TRP A 127 -12.30 2.63 -11.05
C TRP A 127 -12.31 1.18 -11.54
N GLN A 128 -11.96 0.21 -10.70
CA GLN A 128 -12.01 -1.20 -11.06
C GLN A 128 -13.41 -1.80 -10.96
N THR A 129 -14.18 -1.42 -9.93
CA THR A 129 -15.48 -2.04 -9.63
C THR A 129 -16.67 -1.20 -10.07
N GLY A 130 -16.47 0.09 -10.36
CA GLY A 130 -17.54 1.07 -10.59
C GLY A 130 -18.20 1.56 -9.29
N ILE A 131 -17.82 1.04 -8.13
CA ILE A 131 -18.42 1.34 -6.83
C ILE A 131 -17.36 1.96 -5.92
N MET A 132 -17.68 3.11 -5.33
CA MET A 132 -16.81 3.77 -4.37
C MET A 132 -16.89 3.03 -3.02
N PRO A 133 -15.76 2.56 -2.47
CA PRO A 133 -15.72 2.07 -1.10
C PRO A 133 -16.16 3.18 -0.15
N GLN A 134 -17.08 2.84 0.77
CA GLN A 134 -17.56 3.81 1.74
C GLN A 134 -16.61 3.97 2.93
N TRP A 135 -15.89 2.89 3.28
CA TRP A 135 -15.00 2.84 4.43
C TRP A 135 -13.90 1.80 4.26
N CYS A 136 -12.87 1.95 5.07
CA CYS A 136 -11.87 0.93 5.30
C CYS A 136 -11.52 0.85 6.79
N ASN A 137 -10.87 -0.25 7.19
CA ASN A 137 -10.19 -0.35 8.46
C ASN A 137 -8.67 -0.34 8.21
N LEU A 138 -7.94 0.51 8.93
CA LEU A 138 -6.52 0.32 9.14
C LEU A 138 -6.36 -0.50 10.42
N LEU A 139 -5.82 -1.71 10.32
CA LEU A 139 -5.52 -2.57 11.46
C LEU A 139 -4.06 -2.39 11.84
N TRP A 140 -3.81 -1.88 13.03
CA TRP A 140 -2.46 -1.80 13.56
C TRP A 140 -2.17 -3.02 14.44
N PHE A 141 -1.16 -3.79 14.03
CA PHE A 141 -0.64 -4.94 14.76
C PHE A 141 0.55 -4.47 15.61
N GLU A 142 0.39 -4.54 16.93
CA GLU A 142 1.43 -4.13 17.86
C GLU A 142 2.62 -5.10 17.82
N THR A 143 3.83 -4.53 17.79
CA THR A 143 5.06 -5.30 17.96
C THR A 143 5.69 -4.98 19.32
N SER A 144 6.18 -6.00 20.04
CA SER A 144 6.78 -5.86 21.37
C SER A 144 8.16 -5.22 21.32
N GLU A 145 8.92 -5.49 20.26
CA GLU A 145 10.31 -5.09 20.10
C GLU A 145 10.58 -4.53 18.71
N ASP A 146 11.73 -3.88 18.54
CA ASP A 146 12.24 -3.55 17.22
C ASP A 146 12.58 -4.84 16.47
N VAL A 147 12.14 -4.92 15.23
CA VAL A 147 12.50 -6.02 14.32
C VAL A 147 14.02 -6.03 14.14
N ILE A 148 14.67 -7.12 14.57
CA ILE A 148 16.12 -7.17 14.69
C ILE A 148 16.79 -7.60 13.38
N ASP A 149 16.27 -8.62 12.66
CA ASP A 149 16.85 -9.09 11.39
C ASP A 149 15.81 -9.71 10.46
N GLU A 150 16.08 -9.62 9.14
CA GLU A 150 15.23 -10.17 8.07
C GLU A 150 15.28 -11.70 8.01
N SER A 151 16.44 -12.28 8.37
CA SER A 151 16.66 -13.73 8.30
C SER A 151 15.89 -14.53 9.34
N ASP A 152 15.40 -13.86 10.39
CA ASP A 152 14.77 -14.48 11.55
C ASP A 152 13.26 -14.26 11.69
N PHE A 153 12.58 -13.81 10.61
CA PHE A 153 11.14 -13.53 10.67
C PHE A 153 10.35 -14.69 11.28
N TRP A 154 10.54 -15.91 10.79
CA TRP A 154 9.83 -17.09 11.30
C TRP A 154 10.23 -17.46 12.73
N ALA A 155 11.50 -17.34 13.08
CA ALA A 155 11.97 -17.54 14.44
C ALA A 155 11.38 -16.48 15.41
N MET A 156 11.22 -15.24 14.96
CA MET A 156 10.56 -14.18 15.74
C MET A 156 9.07 -14.45 15.93
N VAL A 157 8.40 -14.91 14.87
CA VAL A 157 6.97 -15.27 14.87
C VAL A 157 6.74 -16.49 15.78
N GLU A 158 7.50 -17.56 15.62
CA GLU A 158 7.42 -18.77 16.45
C GLU A 158 7.67 -18.51 17.93
N LYS A 159 8.60 -17.61 18.24
CA LYS A 159 8.90 -17.23 19.64
C LYS A 159 7.95 -16.17 20.19
N LYS A 160 6.96 -15.70 19.41
CA LYS A 160 6.05 -14.58 19.76
C LYS A 160 6.78 -13.28 20.14
N LEU A 161 8.02 -13.10 19.68
CA LEU A 161 8.88 -12.00 20.11
C LEU A 161 8.55 -10.68 19.43
N ALA A 162 7.86 -10.71 18.28
CA ALA A 162 7.61 -9.51 17.50
C ALA A 162 6.14 -9.04 17.53
N LEU A 163 5.17 -9.96 17.42
CA LEU A 163 3.76 -9.62 17.49
C LEU A 163 3.22 -9.91 18.90
N THR A 164 2.58 -8.93 19.54
CA THR A 164 1.98 -9.10 20.87
C THR A 164 0.61 -9.80 20.82
N GLY A 165 0.05 -9.98 19.64
CA GLY A 165 -1.33 -10.43 19.43
C GLY A 165 -2.35 -9.29 19.49
N ARG A 166 -1.96 -8.10 19.94
CA ARG A 166 -2.87 -6.95 20.01
C ARG A 166 -3.12 -6.35 18.64
N ILE A 167 -4.40 -6.20 18.31
CA ILE A 167 -4.89 -5.56 17.08
C ILE A 167 -5.72 -4.34 17.45
N VAL A 168 -5.42 -3.19 16.85
CA VAL A 168 -6.20 -1.97 17.05
C VAL A 168 -6.77 -1.51 15.71
N PRO A 169 -8.10 -1.59 15.55
CA PRO A 169 -8.77 -1.15 14.33
C PRO A 169 -8.99 0.37 14.34
N PHE A 170 -8.78 0.99 13.20
CA PHE A 170 -9.11 2.39 12.93
C PHE A 170 -9.99 2.46 11.70
N ARG A 171 -11.29 2.64 11.90
CA ARG A 171 -12.23 2.85 10.81
C ARG A 171 -12.06 4.23 10.21
N ARG A 172 -12.03 4.29 8.88
CA ARG A 172 -12.01 5.52 8.08
C ARG A 172 -13.09 5.46 7.01
N GLU A 173 -13.88 6.51 6.92
CA GLU A 173 -14.83 6.75 5.84
C GLU A 173 -14.22 7.65 4.77
N PHE A 174 -14.72 7.57 3.54
CA PHE A 174 -14.22 8.33 2.41
C PHE A 174 -15.22 9.40 1.97
N ASP A 175 -14.74 10.63 1.83
CA ASP A 175 -15.48 11.74 1.22
C ASP A 175 -15.28 11.65 -0.32
N PRO A 176 -16.36 11.73 -1.13
CA PRO A 176 -16.26 11.79 -2.59
C PRO A 176 -15.30 12.86 -3.11
N ARG A 177 -15.23 14.01 -2.45
CA ARG A 177 -14.30 15.09 -2.82
C ARG A 177 -12.83 14.71 -2.58
N GLU A 178 -12.56 13.86 -1.59
CA GLU A 178 -11.22 13.34 -1.34
C GLU A 178 -10.81 12.39 -2.47
N ILE A 179 -11.71 11.52 -2.91
CA ILE A 179 -11.47 10.62 -4.04
C ILE A 179 -11.21 11.39 -5.33
N GLU A 180 -12.00 12.44 -5.63
CA GLU A 180 -11.75 13.30 -6.77
C GLU A 180 -10.38 14.00 -6.72
N ARG A 181 -9.97 14.46 -5.54
CA ARG A 181 -8.63 15.05 -5.35
C ARG A 181 -7.53 14.02 -5.60
N MET A 182 -7.73 12.78 -5.16
CA MET A 182 -6.78 11.69 -5.39
C MET A 182 -6.72 11.31 -6.87
N GLU A 183 -7.84 11.26 -7.60
CA GLU A 183 -7.86 11.06 -9.05
C GLU A 183 -7.01 12.11 -9.77
N LYS A 184 -7.22 13.39 -9.46
CA LYS A 184 -6.43 14.49 -10.03
C LYS A 184 -4.94 14.38 -9.68
N LYS A 185 -4.63 13.96 -8.44
CA LYS A 185 -3.25 13.75 -7.99
C LYS A 185 -2.57 12.61 -8.76
N ILE A 186 -3.25 11.48 -8.95
CA ILE A 186 -2.77 10.34 -9.74
C ILE A 186 -2.43 10.78 -11.16
N VAL A 187 -3.35 11.48 -11.81
CA VAL A 187 -3.15 11.96 -13.19
C VAL A 187 -1.97 12.93 -13.27
N ARG A 188 -1.92 13.93 -12.41
CA ARG A 188 -0.83 14.93 -12.38
C ARG A 188 0.53 14.24 -12.21
N ILE A 189 0.67 13.38 -11.21
CA ILE A 189 1.95 12.71 -10.93
C ILE A 189 2.35 11.76 -12.07
N ALA A 190 1.41 11.03 -12.65
CA ALA A 190 1.69 10.16 -13.79
C ALA A 190 2.24 10.96 -14.99
N HIS A 191 1.69 12.14 -15.28
CA HIS A 191 2.21 13.01 -16.33
C HIS A 191 3.59 13.60 -15.98
N GLU A 192 3.82 14.02 -14.74
CA GLU A 192 5.14 14.49 -14.30
C GLU A 192 6.20 13.39 -14.47
N ILE A 193 5.91 12.15 -14.02
CA ILE A 193 6.81 10.99 -14.19
C ILE A 193 7.03 10.70 -15.68
N SER A 194 5.97 10.68 -16.48
CA SER A 194 6.07 10.40 -17.92
C SER A 194 6.95 11.40 -18.65
N ASN A 195 6.82 12.69 -18.35
CA ASN A 195 7.65 13.73 -18.95
C ASN A 195 9.12 13.60 -18.53
N ALA A 196 9.38 13.36 -17.24
CA ALA A 196 10.73 13.14 -16.74
C ALA A 196 11.36 11.86 -17.30
N TYR A 197 10.60 10.80 -17.48
CA TYR A 197 11.10 9.54 -18.04
C TYR A 197 11.41 9.67 -19.53
N ARG A 198 10.62 10.43 -20.28
CA ARG A 198 10.94 10.76 -21.69
C ARG A 198 12.25 11.52 -21.82
N ALA A 199 12.42 12.57 -21.00
CA ALA A 199 13.67 13.32 -20.97
C ALA A 199 14.88 12.41 -20.67
N PHE A 200 14.75 11.53 -19.66
CA PHE A 200 15.78 10.56 -19.30
C PHE A 200 16.14 9.63 -20.48
N ILE A 201 15.15 9.07 -21.20
CA ILE A 201 15.41 8.18 -22.35
C ILE A 201 16.08 8.91 -23.50
N CYS A 202 15.82 10.20 -23.69
CA CYS A 202 16.47 11.00 -24.73
C CYS A 202 17.91 11.41 -24.38
N GLU A 203 18.31 11.28 -23.12
CA GLU A 203 19.70 11.54 -22.64
C GLU A 203 20.64 10.33 -22.82
N ILE A 204 20.10 9.13 -23.07
CA ILE A 204 20.83 7.87 -23.26
C ILE A 204 21.03 7.59 -24.74
#